data_f383aa0b4d99dd477b144089d5115edf
#
_entry.id   f383aa0b4d99dd477b144089d5115edf
#
_cell.length_a   1.000
_cell.length_b   1.000
_cell.length_c   1.000
_cell.angle_alpha   90.00
_cell.angle_beta   90.00
_cell.angle_gamma   90.00
#
_symmetry.space_group_name_H-M   'P 1'
#
loop_
_entity.id
_entity.type
_entity.pdbx_description
1 polymer ?
#
loop_
_entity_poly.entity_id
_entity_poly.type
_entity_poly.pdbx_seq_one_letter_code
_entity_poly.pdbx_strand_id
1 'polypeptide(L)'
;MKITEVRTIVTCPGRNYVLVKILTDEGVYGVGEGSMNSSEPAVAAMIEHSSQWLIGQNPFNIEDLWQILYRNTYWRGGPVFRTALGALDIALWDLKAKALNVPVYELLGGRARRGVLCYTHSGGGSYDEIVEDVQRCQEAG
;
A
#
# COMPACT_ATOMS: atom_id res chain seq x y z
N MET A 1 -18.49 -0.59 13.14
CA MET A 1 -17.22 -1.16 12.58
C MET A 1 -16.02 -0.64 13.37
N LYS A 2 -15.16 -1.53 13.80
CA LYS A 2 -13.91 -1.21 14.52
C LYS A 2 -12.77 -2.06 13.95
N ILE A 3 -11.57 -1.49 13.90
CA ILE A 3 -10.37 -2.22 13.52
C ILE A 3 -10.01 -3.21 14.63
N THR A 4 -9.89 -4.49 14.27
CA THR A 4 -9.56 -5.58 15.21
C THR A 4 -8.14 -6.07 15.06
N GLU A 5 -7.57 -5.98 13.87
CA GLU A 5 -6.22 -6.47 13.57
C GLU A 5 -5.59 -5.66 12.42
N VAL A 6 -4.31 -5.42 12.52
CA VAL A 6 -3.46 -4.97 11.40
C VAL A 6 -2.39 -6.02 11.18
N ARG A 7 -2.39 -6.63 10.01
CA ARG A 7 -1.49 -7.73 9.67
C ARG A 7 -0.48 -7.27 8.62
N THR A 8 0.80 -7.34 8.96
CA THR A 8 1.90 -7.10 8.01
C THR A 8 2.28 -8.42 7.34
N ILE A 9 2.40 -8.40 6.02
CA ILE A 9 2.72 -9.58 5.21
C ILE A 9 3.94 -9.24 4.37
N VAL A 10 5.06 -9.92 4.64
CA VAL A 10 6.29 -9.81 3.83
C VAL A 10 6.39 -11.05 2.96
N THR A 11 6.52 -10.87 1.65
CA THR A 11 6.57 -11.99 0.70
C THR A 11 7.50 -11.68 -0.46
N CYS A 12 8.00 -12.71 -1.15
CA CYS A 12 8.94 -12.58 -2.27
C CYS A 12 8.62 -13.56 -3.42
N PRO A 13 7.53 -13.37 -4.17
CA PRO A 13 7.26 -14.15 -5.39
C PRO A 13 8.04 -13.58 -6.59
N GLY A 14 9.38 -13.64 -6.54
CA GLY A 14 10.29 -13.05 -7.54
C GLY A 14 10.69 -11.59 -7.26
N ARG A 15 9.95 -10.88 -6.40
CA ARG A 15 10.25 -9.53 -5.91
C ARG A 15 9.76 -9.39 -4.48
N ASN A 16 10.44 -8.60 -3.66
CA ASN A 16 10.00 -8.32 -2.30
C ASN A 16 8.77 -7.41 -2.26
N TYR A 17 7.77 -7.80 -1.47
CA TYR A 17 6.59 -7.01 -1.18
C TYR A 17 6.36 -6.90 0.32
N VAL A 18 5.96 -5.72 0.76
CA VAL A 18 5.42 -5.47 2.11
C VAL A 18 3.97 -5.06 1.94
N LEU A 19 3.07 -5.95 2.31
CA LEU A 19 1.64 -5.70 2.26
C LEU A 19 1.12 -5.51 3.68
N VAL A 20 0.09 -4.69 3.82
CA VAL A 20 -0.66 -4.53 5.06
C VAL A 20 -2.11 -4.89 4.82
N LYS A 21 -2.71 -5.64 5.76
CA LYS A 21 -4.13 -5.96 5.76
C LYS A 21 -4.75 -5.48 7.07
N ILE A 22 -5.72 -4.58 6.98
CA ILE A 22 -6.50 -4.08 8.12
C ILE A 22 -7.82 -4.84 8.16
N LEU A 23 -8.12 -5.49 9.30
CA LEU A 23 -9.32 -6.27 9.51
C LEU A 23 -10.25 -5.58 10.51
N THR A 24 -11.55 -5.83 10.37
CA THR A 24 -12.59 -5.25 11.25
C THR A 24 -13.46 -6.33 11.90
N ASP A 25 -14.17 -5.92 12.93
CA ASP A 25 -15.18 -6.74 13.65
C ASP A 25 -16.39 -7.12 12.79
N GLU A 26 -16.60 -6.47 11.64
CA GLU A 26 -17.68 -6.76 10.69
C GLU A 26 -17.23 -7.60 9.49
N GLY A 27 -15.97 -8.09 9.51
CA GLY A 27 -15.43 -8.95 8.45
C GLY A 27 -14.95 -8.20 7.20
N VAL A 28 -15.19 -6.91 7.10
CA VAL A 28 -14.63 -6.07 6.03
C VAL A 28 -13.14 -5.86 6.27
N TYR A 29 -12.36 -5.87 5.21
CA TYR A 29 -10.93 -5.63 5.30
C TYR A 29 -10.43 -4.74 4.15
N GLY A 30 -9.31 -4.06 4.39
CA GLY A 30 -8.58 -3.33 3.37
C GLY A 30 -7.14 -3.77 3.25
N VAL A 31 -6.55 -3.55 2.08
CA VAL A 31 -5.18 -3.93 1.75
C VAL A 31 -4.42 -2.71 1.23
N GLY A 32 -3.19 -2.55 1.68
CA GLY A 32 -2.24 -1.55 1.18
C GLY A 32 -0.87 -2.16 0.93
N GLU A 33 -0.03 -1.44 0.23
CA GLU A 33 1.33 -1.84 -0.07
C GLU A 33 2.33 -0.78 0.37
N GLY A 34 3.42 -1.21 1.00
CA GLY A 34 4.53 -0.39 1.46
C GLY A 34 5.88 -0.98 1.06
N SER A 35 6.00 -1.52 -0.16
CA SER A 35 7.28 -2.05 -0.64
C SER A 35 8.27 -0.92 -0.86
N MET A 36 9.44 -1.07 -0.28
CA MET A 36 10.55 -0.11 -0.41
C MET A 36 11.85 -0.90 -0.58
N ASN A 37 12.38 -0.89 -1.81
CA ASN A 37 13.55 -1.67 -2.18
C ASN A 37 14.70 -1.49 -1.18
N SER A 38 15.23 -2.62 -0.72
CA SER A 38 16.33 -2.72 0.27
C SER A 38 15.99 -2.25 1.69
N SER A 39 14.74 -1.89 1.98
CA SER A 39 14.32 -1.43 3.32
C SER A 39 13.01 -2.06 3.77
N GLU A 40 12.57 -3.13 3.13
CA GLU A 40 11.29 -3.81 3.41
C GLU A 40 11.15 -4.22 4.89
N PRO A 41 12.19 -4.79 5.55
CA PRO A 41 12.08 -5.14 6.97
C PRO A 41 11.87 -3.92 7.88
N ALA A 42 12.48 -2.77 7.54
CA ALA A 42 12.31 -1.55 8.31
C ALA A 42 10.89 -0.97 8.15
N VAL A 43 10.32 -1.03 6.93
CA VAL A 43 8.95 -0.63 6.68
C VAL A 43 7.97 -1.56 7.39
N ALA A 44 8.18 -2.87 7.33
CA ALA A 44 7.35 -3.85 8.02
C ALA A 44 7.31 -3.59 9.53
N ALA A 45 8.49 -3.41 10.16
CA ALA A 45 8.58 -3.07 11.57
C ALA A 45 7.89 -1.74 11.93
N MET A 46 7.97 -0.73 11.05
CA MET A 46 7.29 0.54 11.24
C MET A 46 5.77 0.43 11.12
N ILE A 47 5.25 -0.41 10.20
CA ILE A 47 3.81 -0.73 10.11
C ILE A 47 3.35 -1.40 11.40
N GLU A 48 4.05 -2.41 11.89
CA GLU A 48 3.74 -3.11 13.14
C GLU A 48 3.74 -2.17 14.34
N HIS A 49 4.77 -1.33 14.46
CA HIS A 49 4.83 -0.31 15.51
C HIS A 49 3.64 0.65 15.45
N SER A 50 3.26 1.10 14.26
CA SER A 50 2.18 2.08 14.07
C SER A 50 0.80 1.48 14.23
N SER A 51 0.63 0.19 14.02
CA SER A 51 -0.68 -0.50 14.04
C SER A 51 -1.39 -0.43 15.40
N GLN A 52 -0.64 -0.32 16.51
CA GLN A 52 -1.19 -0.24 17.86
C GLN A 52 -2.16 0.94 18.04
N TRP A 53 -1.99 2.04 17.30
CA TRP A 53 -2.87 3.21 17.38
C TRP A 53 -4.14 3.07 16.55
N LEU A 54 -4.22 2.06 15.70
CA LEU A 54 -5.38 1.80 14.86
C LEU A 54 -6.37 0.83 15.50
N ILE A 55 -5.91 -0.06 16.37
CA ILE A 55 -6.77 -1.07 17.01
C ILE A 55 -7.88 -0.41 17.81
N GLY A 56 -9.12 -0.86 17.60
CA GLY A 56 -10.33 -0.34 18.25
C GLY A 56 -10.90 0.94 17.63
N GLN A 57 -10.17 1.57 16.70
CA GLN A 57 -10.61 2.80 16.03
C GLN A 57 -11.66 2.51 14.94
N ASN A 58 -12.42 3.55 14.60
CA ASN A 58 -13.34 3.52 13.47
C ASN A 58 -12.55 3.74 12.16
N PRO A 59 -12.48 2.75 11.25
CA PRO A 59 -11.71 2.84 10.02
C PRO A 59 -12.22 3.90 9.02
N PHE A 60 -13.42 4.46 9.24
CA PHE A 60 -13.96 5.50 8.35
C PHE A 60 -13.39 6.88 8.61
N ASN A 61 -12.77 7.10 9.77
CA ASN A 61 -12.15 8.36 10.14
C ASN A 61 -10.71 8.45 9.60
N ILE A 62 -10.52 8.24 8.30
CA ILE A 62 -9.21 8.09 7.64
C ILE A 62 -8.29 9.27 7.95
N GLU A 63 -8.78 10.51 7.80
CA GLU A 63 -7.98 11.71 8.06
C GLU A 63 -7.52 11.83 9.52
N ASP A 64 -8.41 11.50 10.47
CA ASP A 64 -8.07 11.50 11.88
C ASP A 64 -7.03 10.44 12.21
N LEU A 65 -7.20 9.22 11.67
CA LEU A 65 -6.24 8.12 11.83
C LEU A 65 -4.89 8.48 11.20
N TRP A 66 -4.89 9.11 10.02
CA TRP A 66 -3.67 9.61 9.40
C TRP A 66 -2.94 10.62 10.31
N GLN A 67 -3.68 11.57 10.90
CA GLN A 67 -3.12 12.54 11.83
C GLN A 67 -2.57 11.88 13.10
N ILE A 68 -3.29 10.89 13.65
CA ILE A 68 -2.83 10.11 14.79
C ILE A 68 -1.50 9.42 14.47
N LEU A 69 -1.43 8.70 13.36
CA LEU A 69 -0.23 7.99 12.92
C LEU A 69 0.95 8.97 12.70
N TYR A 70 0.69 10.11 12.07
CA TYR A 70 1.72 11.10 11.76
C TYR A 70 2.24 11.82 13.00
N ARG A 71 1.39 12.11 14.00
CA ARG A 71 1.71 12.93 15.17
C ARG A 71 2.22 12.14 16.37
N ASN A 72 1.95 10.84 16.45
CA ASN A 72 2.35 10.02 17.61
C ASN A 72 3.86 9.73 17.65
N THR A 73 4.63 10.20 16.70
CA THR A 73 6.09 10.16 16.73
C THR A 73 6.66 11.56 16.88
N TYR A 74 7.69 11.70 17.72
CA TYR A 74 8.39 12.98 17.85
C TYR A 74 9.15 13.32 16.57
N TRP A 75 9.87 12.35 16.00
CA TRP A 75 10.59 12.48 14.73
C TRP A 75 9.69 12.04 13.58
N ARG A 76 9.33 12.98 12.72
CA ARG A 76 8.40 12.79 11.60
C ARG A 76 9.14 12.89 10.28
N GLY A 77 8.82 11.99 9.36
CA GLY A 77 9.38 12.02 8.02
C GLY A 77 10.36 10.90 7.74
N GLY A 78 11.11 11.05 6.64
CA GLY A 78 11.94 9.99 6.09
C GLY A 78 11.16 8.94 5.28
N PRO A 79 11.85 8.20 4.40
CA PRO A 79 11.18 7.31 3.45
C PRO A 79 10.48 6.12 4.15
N VAL A 80 11.12 5.48 5.12
CA VAL A 80 10.55 4.31 5.83
C VAL A 80 9.24 4.68 6.53
N PHE A 81 9.23 5.76 7.30
CA PHE A 81 8.03 6.22 8.00
C PHE A 81 6.90 6.60 7.04
N ARG A 82 7.21 7.35 5.97
CA ARG A 82 6.21 7.77 4.99
C ARG A 82 5.65 6.60 4.19
N THR A 83 6.47 5.61 3.85
CA THR A 83 6.03 4.40 3.16
C THR A 83 5.10 3.57 4.05
N ALA A 84 5.44 3.39 5.32
CA ALA A 84 4.56 2.69 6.27
C ALA A 84 3.22 3.41 6.47
N LEU A 85 3.26 4.74 6.64
CA LEU A 85 2.05 5.57 6.75
C LEU A 85 1.19 5.48 5.49
N GLY A 86 1.81 5.56 4.30
CA GLY A 86 1.10 5.43 3.03
C GLY A 86 0.45 4.06 2.85
N ALA A 87 1.12 2.97 3.26
CA ALA A 87 0.55 1.63 3.20
C ALA A 87 -0.71 1.49 4.08
N LEU A 88 -0.67 2.02 5.29
CA LEU A 88 -1.82 2.03 6.21
C LEU A 88 -2.97 2.90 5.68
N ASP A 89 -2.65 4.07 5.11
CA ASP A 89 -3.62 4.97 4.50
C ASP A 89 -4.34 4.32 3.31
N ILE A 90 -3.59 3.71 2.38
CA ILE A 90 -4.14 2.97 1.24
C ILE A 90 -5.08 1.86 1.73
N ALA A 91 -4.67 1.11 2.77
CA ALA A 91 -5.51 0.05 3.32
C ALA A 91 -6.81 0.58 3.94
N LEU A 92 -6.79 1.75 4.58
CA LEU A 92 -8.01 2.39 5.13
C LEU A 92 -8.95 2.86 4.01
N TRP A 93 -8.41 3.44 2.92
CA TRP A 93 -9.21 3.82 1.76
C TRP A 93 -9.83 2.61 1.05
N ASP A 94 -9.06 1.53 0.85
CA ASP A 94 -9.54 0.27 0.27
C ASP A 94 -10.64 -0.36 1.14
N LEU A 95 -10.46 -0.36 2.47
CA LEU A 95 -11.46 -0.85 3.43
C LEU A 95 -12.77 -0.04 3.33
N LYS A 96 -12.68 1.28 3.35
CA LYS A 96 -13.85 2.16 3.28
C LYS A 96 -14.59 1.99 1.96
N ALA A 97 -13.87 1.90 0.85
CA ALA A 97 -14.46 1.67 -0.47
C ALA A 97 -15.19 0.33 -0.54
N LYS A 98 -14.61 -0.74 -0.01
CA LYS A 98 -15.24 -2.07 0.09
C LYS A 98 -16.49 -2.05 0.97
N ALA A 99 -16.41 -1.39 2.12
CA ALA A 99 -17.56 -1.25 3.02
C ALA A 99 -18.75 -0.50 2.38
N LEU A 100 -18.46 0.47 1.51
CA LEU A 100 -19.46 1.23 0.77
C LEU A 100 -19.84 0.60 -0.58
N ASN A 101 -19.16 -0.49 -0.96
CA ASN A 101 -19.33 -1.17 -2.26
C ASN A 101 -19.13 -0.23 -3.46
N VAL A 102 -18.12 0.62 -3.40
CA VAL A 102 -17.70 1.53 -4.47
C VAL A 102 -16.20 1.41 -4.73
N PRO A 103 -15.71 1.69 -5.93
CA PRO A 103 -14.27 1.75 -6.16
C PRO A 103 -13.65 2.99 -5.48
N VAL A 104 -12.38 2.89 -5.07
CA VAL A 104 -11.69 3.97 -4.34
C VAL A 104 -11.74 5.30 -5.08
N TYR A 105 -11.64 5.31 -6.42
CA TYR A 105 -11.64 6.55 -7.20
C TYR A 105 -12.94 7.36 -7.04
N GLU A 106 -14.08 6.73 -6.74
CA GLU A 106 -15.34 7.45 -6.46
C GLU A 106 -15.23 8.25 -5.17
N LEU A 107 -14.53 7.74 -4.17
CA LEU A 107 -14.28 8.46 -2.92
C LEU A 107 -13.28 9.61 -3.09
N LEU A 108 -12.46 9.58 -4.15
CA LEU A 108 -11.43 10.57 -4.44
C LEU A 108 -11.87 11.64 -5.46
N GLY A 109 -13.16 11.68 -5.80
CA GLY A 109 -13.71 12.71 -6.71
C GLY A 109 -14.06 12.21 -8.10
N GLY A 110 -14.07 10.89 -8.31
CA GLY A 110 -14.54 10.24 -9.54
C GLY A 110 -13.41 9.91 -10.54
N ARG A 111 -13.83 9.35 -11.65
CA ARG A 111 -12.92 8.80 -12.65
C ARG A 111 -12.32 9.88 -13.55
N ALA A 112 -11.03 10.13 -13.43
CA ALA A 112 -10.30 11.13 -14.23
C ALA A 112 -9.91 10.64 -15.63
N ARG A 113 -9.75 9.31 -15.84
CA ARG A 113 -9.32 8.71 -17.10
C ARG A 113 -9.82 7.28 -17.26
N ARG A 114 -9.91 6.79 -18.50
CA ARG A 114 -10.39 5.41 -18.78
C ARG A 114 -9.32 4.35 -18.49
N GLY A 115 -8.05 4.69 -18.60
CA GLY A 115 -6.90 3.81 -18.37
C GLY A 115 -5.70 4.60 -17.88
N VAL A 116 -4.72 3.92 -17.32
CA VAL A 116 -3.44 4.48 -16.89
C VAL A 116 -2.36 3.95 -17.82
N LEU A 117 -1.54 4.85 -18.38
CA LEU A 117 -0.35 4.45 -19.13
C LEU A 117 0.64 3.82 -18.15
N CYS A 118 1.04 2.60 -18.46
CA CYS A 118 2.05 1.88 -17.71
C CYS A 118 3.37 1.90 -18.49
N TYR A 119 4.47 1.78 -17.78
CA TYR A 119 5.77 1.52 -18.38
C TYR A 119 6.42 0.33 -17.66
N THR A 120 7.33 -0.33 -18.34
CA THR A 120 8.16 -1.37 -17.75
C THR A 120 9.63 -1.08 -18.02
N HIS A 121 10.49 -1.70 -17.25
CA HIS A 121 11.92 -1.67 -17.50
C HIS A 121 12.32 -2.93 -18.27
N SER A 122 13.10 -2.76 -19.32
CA SER A 122 13.79 -3.86 -19.98
C SER A 122 15.16 -4.08 -19.32
N GLY A 123 15.62 -5.33 -19.30
CA GLY A 123 16.92 -5.69 -18.72
C GLY A 123 17.44 -6.99 -19.29
N GLY A 124 18.75 -7.21 -19.15
CA GLY A 124 19.43 -8.42 -19.57
C GLY A 124 20.89 -8.37 -19.16
N GLY A 125 21.57 -9.52 -19.16
CA GLY A 125 23.00 -9.64 -18.88
C GLY A 125 23.88 -9.42 -20.11
N SER A 126 23.29 -9.36 -21.31
CA SER A 126 23.96 -9.13 -22.58
C SER A 126 23.15 -8.17 -23.47
N TYR A 127 23.80 -7.67 -24.54
CA TYR A 127 23.13 -6.82 -25.54
C TYR A 127 21.93 -7.52 -26.20
N ASP A 128 22.11 -8.77 -26.59
CA ASP A 128 21.08 -9.53 -27.28
C ASP A 128 19.87 -9.78 -26.37
N GLU A 129 20.09 -10.13 -25.11
CA GLU A 129 19.01 -10.28 -24.11
C GLU A 129 18.22 -8.99 -23.88
N ILE A 130 18.91 -7.84 -23.86
CA ILE A 130 18.24 -6.54 -23.74
C ILE A 130 17.36 -6.27 -24.95
N VAL A 131 17.85 -6.55 -26.17
CA VAL A 131 17.09 -6.36 -27.40
C VAL A 131 15.86 -7.26 -27.45
N GLU A 132 16.00 -8.54 -27.09
CA GLU A 132 14.89 -9.49 -27.02
C GLU A 132 13.84 -9.04 -25.98
N ASP A 133 14.28 -8.57 -24.81
CA ASP A 133 13.38 -8.10 -23.76
C ASP A 133 12.62 -6.83 -24.17
N VAL A 134 13.28 -5.88 -24.87
CA VAL A 134 12.63 -4.70 -25.46
C VAL A 134 11.56 -5.11 -26.47
N GLN A 135 11.86 -6.05 -27.37
CA GLN A 135 10.91 -6.54 -28.36
C GLN A 135 9.69 -7.20 -27.67
N ARG A 136 9.92 -8.04 -26.69
CA ARG A 136 8.84 -8.63 -25.87
C ARG A 136 7.96 -7.58 -25.21
N CYS A 137 8.56 -6.52 -24.64
CA CYS A 137 7.80 -5.43 -24.01
C CYS A 137 6.98 -4.64 -25.04
N GLN A 138 7.50 -4.42 -26.25
CA GLN A 138 6.77 -3.76 -27.32
C GLN A 138 5.57 -4.59 -27.83
N GLU A 139 5.72 -5.91 -27.93
CA GLU A 139 4.64 -6.82 -28.33
C GLU A 139 3.51 -6.91 -27.27
N ALA A 140 3.86 -6.70 -26.01
CA ALA A 140 2.89 -6.72 -24.91
C ALA A 140 2.05 -5.41 -24.79
N GLY A 141 2.43 -4.34 -25.48
CA GLY A 141 1.72 -3.06 -25.56
C GLY A 141 2.22 -2.02 -24.58
#